data_a6b963184dc7865a819536d3f1368a0e
#
_entry.id   a6b963184dc7865a819536d3f1368a0e
#
_cell.length_a   1.000
_cell.length_b   1.000
_cell.length_c   1.000
_cell.angle_alpha   90.00
_cell.angle_beta   90.00
_cell.angle_gamma   90.00
#
_symmetry.space_group_name_H-M   'P 1'
#
loop_
_entity.id
_entity.type
_entity.pdbx_description
1 polymer ?
#
loop_
_entity_poly.entity_id
_entity_poly.type
_entity_poly.pdbx_seq_one_letter_code
_entity_poly.pdbx_strand_id
1 'polypeptide(L)'
;MPTITLENVSKYYKNRRGNRSGRRYETGVEGVSLEIKQGEFVFITGSNGAGKSTLLDLISGRIKPDRGRVLLDGVSIAHPLPWQRERIALMFGRVVEEHTLIRKMTVEDNLMIAARVGRKRFETPQEMRDRIKKVLGLVGLSGMEGRYPVEMSLGECRCIELARAMINSPPVLVLDELTANLDDDSIWDIFHLLTEINRRGTTVIMSTHASQYVNIMRRRVVTIVDGQILGDVQKGRYGDVI
;
A
#
# COMPACT_ATOMS: atom_id res chain seq x y z
N MET A 1 2.73 7.38 -16.92
CA MET A 1 2.37 6.59 -15.74
C MET A 1 3.49 6.69 -14.73
N PRO A 2 3.22 6.76 -13.43
CA PRO A 2 4.11 7.40 -12.50
C PRO A 2 5.32 6.57 -12.08
N THR A 3 6.50 7.18 -12.16
CA THR A 3 7.72 6.73 -11.48
C THR A 3 7.81 7.40 -10.12
N ILE A 4 8.12 6.64 -9.09
CA ILE A 4 8.30 7.12 -7.72
C ILE A 4 9.79 7.18 -7.43
N THR A 5 10.27 8.35 -7.00
CA THR A 5 11.69 8.55 -6.67
C THR A 5 11.84 9.11 -5.27
N LEU A 6 12.62 8.44 -4.45
CA LEU A 6 13.07 8.92 -3.14
C LEU A 6 14.51 9.36 -3.27
N GLU A 7 14.84 10.58 -2.82
CA GLU A 7 16.18 11.14 -2.88
C GLU A 7 16.65 11.49 -1.46
N ASN A 8 17.53 10.67 -0.91
CA ASN A 8 18.15 10.83 0.41
C ASN A 8 17.13 11.13 1.52
N VAL A 9 16.07 10.32 1.56
CA VAL A 9 14.90 10.55 2.41
C VAL A 9 15.16 10.05 3.83
N SER A 10 14.88 10.90 4.83
CA SER A 10 14.91 10.53 6.24
C SER A 10 13.64 10.93 6.96
N LYS A 11 13.21 10.09 7.89
CA LYS A 11 12.06 10.34 8.76
C LYS A 11 12.36 9.94 10.19
N TYR A 12 12.10 10.85 11.13
CA TYR A 12 12.36 10.65 12.56
C TYR A 12 11.07 10.86 13.36
N TYR A 13 10.84 10.02 14.36
CA TYR A 13 9.71 10.15 15.28
C TYR A 13 10.19 10.61 16.65
N LYS A 14 9.47 11.58 17.25
CA LYS A 14 9.75 12.02 18.62
C LYS A 14 9.34 10.95 19.60
N ASN A 15 10.30 10.45 20.37
CA ASN A 15 10.02 9.55 21.47
C ASN A 15 9.52 10.37 22.67
N ARG A 16 8.24 10.26 23.03
CA ARG A 16 7.64 10.95 24.17
C ARG A 16 8.10 10.42 25.53
N ARG A 17 8.61 9.18 25.55
CA ARG A 17 9.16 8.52 26.76
C ARG A 17 10.59 8.17 26.44
N GLY A 18 11.56 8.98 26.85
CA GLY A 18 12.97 8.72 26.55
C GLY A 18 13.30 7.22 26.60
N ASN A 19 13.87 6.70 25.53
CA ASN A 19 14.30 5.30 25.47
C ASN A 19 15.39 5.04 26.52
N ARG A 20 15.59 3.77 26.95
CA ARG A 20 16.69 3.37 27.85
C ARG A 20 18.07 3.90 27.42
N SER A 21 18.23 4.30 26.14
CA SER A 21 19.43 4.90 25.56
C SER A 21 19.45 6.44 25.58
N GLY A 22 18.44 7.12 26.16
CA GLY A 22 18.38 8.59 26.23
C GLY A 22 18.13 9.31 24.90
N ARG A 23 17.87 8.59 23.79
CA ARG A 23 17.58 9.20 22.49
C ARG A 23 16.18 9.80 22.48
N ARG A 24 16.07 11.09 22.11
CA ARG A 24 14.79 11.82 21.96
C ARG A 24 14.01 11.46 20.69
N TYR A 25 14.64 10.77 19.75
CA TYR A 25 14.06 10.43 18.44
C TYR A 25 14.29 8.95 18.14
N GLU A 26 13.29 8.32 17.54
CA GLU A 26 13.40 7.00 16.92
C GLU A 26 13.49 7.20 15.40
N THR A 27 14.39 6.49 14.76
CA THR A 27 14.57 6.54 13.30
C THR A 27 13.50 5.66 12.66
N GLY A 28 12.68 6.26 11.80
CA GLY A 28 11.78 5.51 10.93
C GLY A 28 12.54 5.01 9.70
N VAL A 29 13.12 5.94 8.93
CA VAL A 29 14.06 5.65 7.84
C VAL A 29 15.14 6.73 7.78
N GLU A 30 16.32 6.40 7.25
CA GLU A 30 17.48 7.30 7.20
C GLU A 30 18.23 7.17 5.87
N GLY A 31 18.36 8.29 5.15
CA GLY A 31 19.18 8.39 3.93
C GLY A 31 18.69 7.51 2.78
N VAL A 32 17.40 7.16 2.74
CA VAL A 32 16.85 6.24 1.75
C VAL A 32 16.80 6.90 0.38
N SER A 33 17.42 6.25 -0.61
CA SER A 33 17.30 6.57 -2.03
C SER A 33 16.79 5.35 -2.77
N LEU A 34 15.67 5.49 -3.49
CA LEU A 34 14.97 4.38 -4.15
C LEU A 34 14.20 4.92 -5.36
N GLU A 35 14.29 4.22 -6.48
CA GLU A 35 13.45 4.47 -7.65
C GLU A 35 12.56 3.27 -7.90
N ILE A 36 11.24 3.48 -8.02
CA ILE A 36 10.27 2.45 -8.37
C ILE A 36 9.63 2.86 -9.68
N LYS A 37 9.84 2.05 -10.70
CA LYS A 37 9.30 2.28 -12.05
C LYS A 37 7.86 1.80 -12.14
N GLN A 38 7.14 2.40 -13.06
CA GLN A 38 5.78 1.98 -13.37
C GLN A 38 5.69 0.49 -13.71
N GLY A 39 4.63 -0.16 -13.21
CA GLY A 39 4.35 -1.57 -13.48
C GLY A 39 5.26 -2.54 -12.74
N GLU A 40 6.19 -2.05 -11.90
CA GLU A 40 6.97 -2.93 -11.04
C GLU A 40 6.10 -3.57 -9.95
N PHE A 41 6.47 -4.78 -9.57
CA PHE A 41 6.00 -5.43 -8.34
C PHE A 41 7.20 -5.49 -7.39
N VAL A 42 7.13 -4.74 -6.29
CA VAL A 42 8.24 -4.57 -5.34
C VAL A 42 7.81 -5.07 -3.97
N PHE A 43 8.56 -6.00 -3.41
CA PHE A 43 8.44 -6.37 -2.00
C PHE A 43 9.36 -5.52 -1.13
N ILE A 44 8.85 -5.05 -0.01
CA ILE A 44 9.62 -4.40 1.05
C ILE A 44 9.74 -5.38 2.20
N THR A 45 10.95 -5.86 2.47
CA THR A 45 11.23 -6.88 3.48
C THR A 45 12.09 -6.31 4.62
N GLY A 46 12.07 -6.96 5.76
CA GLY A 46 12.82 -6.55 6.96
C GLY A 46 12.10 -6.93 8.25
N SER A 47 12.79 -6.86 9.36
CA SER A 47 12.24 -7.17 10.69
C SER A 47 11.14 -6.18 11.12
N ASN A 48 10.41 -6.53 12.20
CA ASN A 48 9.48 -5.58 12.80
C ASN A 48 10.25 -4.36 13.33
N GLY A 49 9.71 -3.17 13.05
CA GLY A 49 10.38 -1.92 13.42
C GLY A 49 11.50 -1.48 12.47
N ALA A 50 11.84 -2.23 11.42
CA ALA A 50 12.88 -1.86 10.45
C ALA A 50 12.60 -0.59 9.64
N GLY A 51 11.36 -0.07 9.66
CA GLY A 51 10.98 1.15 8.91
C GLY A 51 10.10 0.88 7.68
N LYS A 52 9.61 -0.35 7.45
CA LYS A 52 8.78 -0.73 6.29
C LYS A 52 7.56 0.17 6.14
N SER A 53 6.70 0.25 7.17
CA SER A 53 5.48 1.07 7.14
C SER A 53 5.79 2.56 6.97
N THR A 54 6.89 3.05 7.59
CA THR A 54 7.36 4.42 7.40
C THR A 54 7.76 4.68 5.94
N LEU A 55 8.46 3.74 5.29
CA LEU A 55 8.80 3.87 3.88
C LEU A 55 7.56 3.88 3.00
N LEU A 56 6.59 2.98 3.24
CA LEU A 56 5.33 2.93 2.50
C LEU A 56 4.50 4.21 2.69
N ASP A 57 4.50 4.80 3.89
CA ASP A 57 3.84 6.07 4.20
C ASP A 57 4.47 7.25 3.46
N LEU A 58 5.80 7.27 3.35
CA LEU A 58 6.53 8.27 2.58
C LEU A 58 6.27 8.14 1.07
N ILE A 59 6.33 6.91 0.54
CA ILE A 59 6.05 6.59 -0.87
C ILE A 59 4.66 7.07 -1.29
N SER A 60 3.65 6.87 -0.43
CA SER A 60 2.26 7.27 -0.70
C SER A 60 1.95 8.73 -0.37
N GLY A 61 2.93 9.50 0.11
CA GLY A 61 2.75 10.90 0.50
C GLY A 61 1.88 11.10 1.76
N ARG A 62 1.61 10.04 2.53
CA ARG A 62 0.82 10.12 3.77
C ARG A 62 1.55 10.88 4.87
N ILE A 63 2.85 10.70 4.94
CA ILE A 63 3.72 11.47 5.83
C ILE A 63 4.77 12.23 5.02
N LYS A 64 5.27 13.30 5.62
CA LYS A 64 6.32 14.11 5.01
C LYS A 64 7.68 13.65 5.53
N PRO A 65 8.71 13.60 4.67
CA PRO A 65 10.08 13.40 5.10
C PRO A 65 10.56 14.59 5.94
N ASP A 66 11.50 14.34 6.85
CA ASP A 66 12.20 15.39 7.59
C ASP A 66 13.43 15.87 6.81
N ARG A 67 13.99 14.99 5.94
CA ARG A 67 15.06 15.32 4.98
C ARG A 67 14.82 14.61 3.66
N GLY A 68 15.40 15.15 2.60
CA GLY A 68 15.28 14.58 1.26
C GLY A 68 13.97 14.92 0.57
N ARG A 69 13.68 14.23 -0.53
CA ARG A 69 12.51 14.49 -1.38
C ARG A 69 11.86 13.19 -1.81
N VAL A 70 10.54 13.19 -1.88
CA VAL A 70 9.74 12.11 -2.50
C VAL A 70 9.03 12.71 -3.71
N LEU A 71 9.28 12.13 -4.87
CA LEU A 71 8.83 12.63 -6.15
C LEU A 71 7.93 11.59 -6.83
N LEU A 72 6.89 12.05 -7.51
CA LEU A 72 6.05 11.29 -8.42
C LEU A 72 6.16 11.95 -9.80
N ASP A 73 6.78 11.28 -10.77
CA ASP A 73 7.12 11.87 -12.08
C ASP A 73 7.87 13.21 -11.96
N GLY A 74 8.84 13.30 -11.05
CA GLY A 74 9.62 14.49 -10.79
C GLY A 74 8.89 15.59 -9.99
N VAL A 75 7.60 15.40 -9.65
CA VAL A 75 6.82 16.35 -8.86
C VAL A 75 6.84 15.93 -7.38
N SER A 76 7.22 16.86 -6.48
CA SER A 76 7.24 16.58 -5.04
C SER A 76 5.83 16.31 -4.49
N ILE A 77 5.66 15.16 -3.84
CA ILE A 77 4.42 14.78 -3.18
C ILE A 77 4.38 15.13 -1.69
N ALA A 78 5.51 15.51 -1.12
CA ALA A 78 5.59 15.87 0.30
C ALA A 78 4.95 17.23 0.61
N HIS A 79 4.99 18.16 -0.35
CA HIS A 79 4.44 19.51 -0.21
C HIS A 79 3.59 19.86 -1.44
N PRO A 80 2.48 19.13 -1.69
CA PRO A 80 1.66 19.39 -2.85
C PRO A 80 0.90 20.72 -2.69
N LEU A 81 0.74 21.44 -3.79
CA LEU A 81 -0.14 22.58 -3.85
C LEU A 81 -1.60 22.15 -3.61
N PRO A 82 -2.49 23.01 -3.09
CA PRO A 82 -3.85 22.61 -2.74
C PRO A 82 -4.60 21.86 -3.85
N TRP A 83 -4.45 22.27 -5.11
CA TRP A 83 -5.09 21.64 -6.28
C TRP A 83 -4.44 20.31 -6.70
N GLN A 84 -3.24 20.00 -6.22
CA GLN A 84 -2.54 18.74 -6.52
C GLN A 84 -2.91 17.63 -5.53
N ARG A 85 -3.37 17.98 -4.31
CA ARG A 85 -3.58 17.04 -3.20
C ARG A 85 -4.54 15.92 -3.57
N GLU A 86 -5.69 16.25 -4.12
CA GLU A 86 -6.70 15.26 -4.53
C GLU A 86 -6.15 14.36 -5.63
N ARG A 87 -5.53 14.95 -6.65
CA ARG A 87 -4.92 14.19 -7.75
C ARG A 87 -3.85 13.22 -7.25
N ILE A 88 -2.96 13.66 -6.36
CA ILE A 88 -1.91 12.80 -5.77
C ILE A 88 -2.55 11.70 -4.92
N ALA A 89 -3.55 12.01 -4.10
CA ALA A 89 -4.24 11.02 -3.29
C ALA A 89 -4.89 9.91 -4.13
N LEU A 90 -5.44 10.26 -5.29
CA LEU A 90 -6.04 9.30 -6.23
C LEU A 90 -5.01 8.46 -7.01
N MET A 91 -3.74 8.83 -6.99
CA MET A 91 -2.66 8.03 -7.61
C MET A 91 -2.31 6.79 -6.78
N PHE A 92 -2.68 6.76 -5.50
CA PHE A 92 -2.34 5.68 -4.60
C PHE A 92 -3.58 4.98 -4.05
N GLY A 93 -3.71 3.69 -4.31
CA GLY A 93 -4.58 2.80 -3.55
C GLY A 93 -3.81 2.22 -2.37
N ARG A 94 -4.40 2.24 -1.17
CA ARG A 94 -3.66 1.85 0.01
C ARG A 94 -4.43 0.88 0.89
N VAL A 95 -3.73 -0.15 1.38
CA VAL A 95 -4.15 -1.01 2.47
C VAL A 95 -3.09 -0.93 3.56
N VAL A 96 -3.51 -0.77 4.80
CA VAL A 96 -2.64 -0.72 5.99
C VAL A 96 -2.76 -2.02 6.78
N GLU A 97 -1.80 -2.27 7.67
CA GLU A 97 -1.78 -3.47 8.51
C GLU A 97 -3.05 -3.60 9.35
N GLU A 98 -3.50 -2.49 9.98
CA GLU A 98 -4.72 -2.49 10.78
C GLU A 98 -5.97 -2.60 9.91
N HIS A 99 -6.98 -3.31 10.43
CA HIS A 99 -8.28 -3.40 9.76
C HIS A 99 -9.02 -2.07 9.81
N THR A 100 -9.36 -1.57 8.62
CA THR A 100 -9.94 -0.23 8.45
C THR A 100 -11.37 -0.23 7.92
N LEU A 101 -12.01 -1.41 7.81
CA LEU A 101 -13.42 -1.50 7.45
C LEU A 101 -14.32 -1.04 8.61
N ILE A 102 -15.33 -0.26 8.27
CA ILE A 102 -16.33 0.18 9.24
C ILE A 102 -17.32 -0.96 9.48
N ARG A 103 -17.20 -1.62 10.63
CA ARG A 103 -17.90 -2.88 10.95
C ARG A 103 -19.43 -2.77 10.94
N LYS A 104 -19.98 -1.56 11.19
CA LYS A 104 -21.43 -1.27 11.23
C LYS A 104 -21.98 -0.82 9.88
N MET A 105 -21.18 -0.77 8.85
CA MET A 105 -21.56 -0.44 7.49
C MET A 105 -21.48 -1.68 6.61
N THR A 106 -22.32 -1.73 5.58
CA THR A 106 -22.27 -2.79 4.58
C THR A 106 -20.98 -2.71 3.77
N VAL A 107 -20.67 -3.74 3.00
CA VAL A 107 -19.57 -3.74 2.03
C VAL A 107 -19.74 -2.59 1.03
N GLU A 108 -20.97 -2.41 0.48
CA GLU A 108 -21.26 -1.31 -0.43
C GLU A 108 -20.95 0.05 0.21
N ASP A 109 -21.40 0.28 1.44
CA ASP A 109 -21.18 1.56 2.13
C ASP A 109 -19.69 1.83 2.37
N ASN A 110 -18.92 0.81 2.77
CA ASN A 110 -17.48 0.92 2.95
C ASN A 110 -16.76 1.32 1.65
N LEU A 111 -17.18 0.75 0.53
CA LEU A 111 -16.63 1.06 -0.80
C LEU A 111 -17.13 2.41 -1.31
N MET A 112 -18.39 2.78 -1.03
CA MET A 112 -19.00 4.03 -1.46
C MET A 112 -18.25 5.25 -0.89
N ILE A 113 -17.72 5.17 0.33
CA ILE A 113 -16.91 6.24 0.92
C ILE A 113 -15.72 6.57 0.02
N ALA A 114 -14.97 5.55 -0.39
CA ALA A 114 -13.81 5.73 -1.26
C ALA A 114 -14.21 6.11 -2.70
N ALA A 115 -15.31 5.57 -3.21
CA ALA A 115 -15.85 5.93 -4.52
C ALA A 115 -16.20 7.41 -4.64
N ARG A 116 -16.74 8.00 -3.56
CA ARG A 116 -17.09 9.43 -3.52
C ARG A 116 -15.88 10.36 -3.58
N VAL A 117 -14.73 9.95 -3.02
CA VAL A 117 -13.48 10.74 -3.08
C VAL A 117 -13.00 10.88 -4.52
N GLY A 118 -13.07 9.81 -5.32
CA GLY A 118 -12.69 9.84 -6.75
C GLY A 118 -13.86 10.08 -7.70
N ARG A 119 -14.95 10.70 -7.23
CA ARG A 119 -16.15 10.96 -8.05
C ARG A 119 -15.82 11.84 -9.24
N LYS A 120 -16.17 11.36 -10.44
CA LYS A 120 -16.13 12.16 -11.66
C LYS A 120 -17.20 13.26 -11.61
N ARG A 121 -16.95 14.40 -12.29
CA ARG A 121 -17.79 15.61 -12.22
C ARG A 121 -19.29 15.37 -12.44
N PHE A 122 -19.65 14.38 -13.26
CA PHE A 122 -21.05 14.06 -13.61
C PHE A 122 -21.43 12.61 -13.30
N GLU A 123 -20.66 11.91 -12.43
CA GLU A 123 -20.93 10.53 -12.09
C GLU A 123 -22.20 10.43 -11.23
N THR A 124 -23.13 9.59 -11.66
CA THR A 124 -24.38 9.31 -10.96
C THR A 124 -24.17 8.32 -9.80
N PRO A 125 -25.07 8.26 -8.81
CA PRO A 125 -25.03 7.23 -7.77
C PRO A 125 -25.07 5.81 -8.35
N GLN A 126 -25.75 5.59 -9.48
CA GLN A 126 -25.82 4.28 -10.12
C GLN A 126 -24.46 3.88 -10.71
N GLU A 127 -23.79 4.79 -11.42
CA GLU A 127 -22.45 4.53 -11.96
C GLU A 127 -21.42 4.23 -10.85
N MET A 128 -21.55 4.88 -9.69
CA MET A 128 -20.72 4.54 -8.53
C MET A 128 -20.99 3.11 -8.02
N ARG A 129 -22.26 2.68 -7.96
CA ARG A 129 -22.61 1.29 -7.60
C ARG A 129 -22.09 0.28 -8.62
N ASP A 130 -22.17 0.60 -9.90
CA ASP A 130 -21.65 -0.27 -10.97
C ASP A 130 -20.13 -0.42 -10.86
N ARG A 131 -19.43 0.65 -10.48
CA ARG A 131 -17.99 0.63 -10.17
C ARG A 131 -17.69 -0.23 -8.95
N ILE A 132 -18.52 -0.17 -7.89
CA ILE A 132 -18.42 -1.04 -6.71
C ILE A 132 -18.60 -2.51 -7.10
N LYS A 133 -19.63 -2.84 -7.86
CA LYS A 133 -19.86 -4.21 -8.36
C LYS A 133 -18.69 -4.74 -9.18
N LYS A 134 -18.16 -3.89 -10.06
CA LYS A 134 -16.99 -4.24 -10.88
C LYS A 134 -15.76 -4.57 -10.01
N VAL A 135 -15.46 -3.76 -9.00
CA VAL A 135 -14.28 -4.00 -8.16
C VAL A 135 -14.48 -5.19 -7.23
N LEU A 136 -15.70 -5.43 -6.73
CA LEU A 136 -16.04 -6.64 -5.98
C LEU A 136 -15.87 -7.90 -6.85
N GLY A 137 -16.29 -7.83 -8.12
CA GLY A 137 -16.04 -8.92 -9.06
C GLY A 137 -14.55 -9.20 -9.30
N LEU A 138 -13.70 -8.18 -9.28
CA LEU A 138 -12.25 -8.35 -9.43
C LEU A 138 -11.62 -9.08 -8.23
N VAL A 139 -12.15 -8.88 -7.03
CA VAL A 139 -11.65 -9.55 -5.80
C VAL A 139 -12.43 -10.83 -5.45
N GLY A 140 -13.27 -11.34 -6.36
CA GLY A 140 -14.00 -12.59 -6.16
C GLY A 140 -15.21 -12.52 -5.21
N LEU A 141 -15.68 -11.31 -4.88
CA LEU A 141 -16.75 -11.07 -3.89
C LEU A 141 -18.03 -10.49 -4.53
N SER A 142 -18.35 -10.91 -5.76
CA SER A 142 -19.60 -10.53 -6.43
C SER A 142 -20.82 -10.90 -5.60
N GLY A 143 -21.79 -9.99 -5.46
CA GLY A 143 -23.02 -10.22 -4.72
C GLY A 143 -22.92 -10.06 -3.20
N MET A 144 -21.74 -9.66 -2.70
CA MET A 144 -21.52 -9.43 -1.26
C MET A 144 -21.81 -7.99 -0.82
N GLU A 145 -22.37 -7.13 -1.68
CA GLU A 145 -22.58 -5.70 -1.43
C GLU A 145 -23.31 -5.40 -0.14
N GLY A 146 -24.35 -6.19 0.16
CA GLY A 146 -25.22 -6.03 1.33
C GLY A 146 -24.71 -6.68 2.63
N ARG A 147 -23.59 -7.44 2.58
CA ARG A 147 -23.04 -8.11 3.76
C ARG A 147 -22.32 -7.09 4.66
N TYR A 148 -22.18 -7.45 5.92
CA TYR A 148 -21.42 -6.68 6.89
C TYR A 148 -20.04 -7.32 7.13
N PRO A 149 -18.96 -6.52 7.32
CA PRO A 149 -17.63 -7.07 7.61
C PRO A 149 -17.58 -8.03 8.81
N VAL A 150 -18.48 -7.88 9.76
CA VAL A 150 -18.57 -8.77 10.95
C VAL A 150 -19.07 -10.18 10.64
N GLU A 151 -19.65 -10.39 9.47
CA GLU A 151 -20.20 -11.67 9.00
C GLU A 151 -19.22 -12.39 8.05
N MET A 152 -18.06 -11.81 7.80
CA MET A 152 -17.13 -12.24 6.78
C MET A 152 -15.83 -12.76 7.39
N SER A 153 -15.16 -13.65 6.67
CA SER A 153 -13.82 -14.12 7.05
C SER A 153 -12.78 -13.00 6.99
N LEU A 154 -11.64 -13.22 7.62
CA LEU A 154 -10.53 -12.27 7.60
C LEU A 154 -10.01 -12.05 6.17
N GLY A 155 -9.87 -13.13 5.37
CA GLY A 155 -9.46 -13.06 3.97
C GLY A 155 -10.43 -12.25 3.12
N GLU A 156 -11.75 -12.48 3.25
CA GLU A 156 -12.76 -11.69 2.57
C GLU A 156 -12.69 -10.20 2.98
N CYS A 157 -12.49 -9.90 4.27
CA CYS A 157 -12.31 -8.53 4.73
C CYS A 157 -11.07 -7.88 4.09
N ARG A 158 -9.94 -8.59 3.96
CA ARG A 158 -8.75 -8.11 3.25
C ARG A 158 -9.00 -7.87 1.77
N CYS A 159 -9.77 -8.74 1.11
CA CYS A 159 -10.22 -8.54 -0.27
C CYS A 159 -11.09 -7.28 -0.41
N ILE A 160 -11.97 -6.98 0.56
CA ILE A 160 -12.77 -5.73 0.55
C ILE A 160 -11.88 -4.51 0.75
N GLU A 161 -10.88 -4.56 1.65
CA GLU A 161 -9.91 -3.48 1.84
C GLU A 161 -9.12 -3.21 0.55
N LEU A 162 -8.71 -4.28 -0.15
CA LEU A 162 -8.07 -4.17 -1.46
C LEU A 162 -9.03 -3.60 -2.52
N ALA A 163 -10.28 -4.06 -2.57
CA ALA A 163 -11.32 -3.51 -3.45
C ALA A 163 -11.53 -2.01 -3.21
N ARG A 164 -11.57 -1.60 -1.94
CA ARG A 164 -11.67 -0.18 -1.56
C ARG A 164 -10.46 0.63 -2.03
N ALA A 165 -9.26 0.08 -1.92
CA ALA A 165 -8.04 0.71 -2.42
C ALA A 165 -8.05 0.86 -3.95
N MET A 166 -8.68 -0.08 -4.66
CA MET A 166 -8.74 -0.14 -6.12
C MET A 166 -9.91 0.61 -6.76
N ILE A 167 -10.92 1.03 -5.98
CA ILE A 167 -12.19 1.55 -6.50
C ILE A 167 -12.01 2.72 -7.49
N ASN A 168 -10.98 3.54 -7.31
CA ASN A 168 -10.66 4.69 -8.15
C ASN A 168 -9.61 4.36 -9.23
N SER A 169 -9.31 3.07 -9.45
CA SER A 169 -8.32 2.60 -10.43
C SER A 169 -6.95 3.30 -10.28
N PRO A 170 -6.36 3.31 -9.09
CA PRO A 170 -5.07 3.98 -8.87
C PRO A 170 -3.97 3.28 -9.68
N PRO A 171 -2.99 4.02 -10.23
CA PRO A 171 -1.86 3.42 -10.93
C PRO A 171 -0.84 2.76 -9.98
N VAL A 172 -0.91 3.04 -8.68
CA VAL A 172 -0.01 2.48 -7.66
C VAL A 172 -0.82 1.91 -6.49
N LEU A 173 -0.54 0.68 -6.12
CA LEU A 173 -1.02 0.05 -4.88
C LEU A 173 0.12 -0.01 -3.86
N VAL A 174 -0.15 0.47 -2.65
CA VAL A 174 0.76 0.44 -1.50
C VAL A 174 0.10 -0.40 -0.40
N LEU A 175 0.67 -1.57 -0.13
CA LEU A 175 0.06 -2.60 0.70
C LEU A 175 0.98 -2.90 1.89
N ASP A 176 0.51 -2.63 3.10
CA ASP A 176 1.26 -2.89 4.32
C ASP A 176 0.68 -4.11 5.02
N GLU A 177 1.45 -5.22 5.04
CA GLU A 177 1.12 -6.50 5.67
C GLU A 177 -0.31 -7.02 5.33
N LEU A 178 -0.72 -6.88 4.06
CA LEU A 178 -2.07 -7.28 3.60
C LEU A 178 -2.42 -8.73 3.91
N THR A 179 -1.42 -9.61 3.96
CA THR A 179 -1.57 -11.05 4.17
C THR A 179 -1.35 -11.51 5.61
N ALA A 180 -1.20 -10.57 6.55
CA ALA A 180 -0.98 -10.91 7.95
C ALA A 180 -2.19 -11.64 8.56
N ASN A 181 -1.92 -12.73 9.31
CA ASN A 181 -2.89 -13.55 10.02
C ASN A 181 -3.92 -14.25 9.11
N LEU A 182 -3.61 -14.46 7.84
CA LEU A 182 -4.41 -15.25 6.92
C LEU A 182 -3.89 -16.69 6.83
N ASP A 183 -4.79 -17.61 6.45
CA ASP A 183 -4.44 -18.97 6.04
C ASP A 183 -3.74 -18.97 4.67
N ASP A 184 -3.03 -20.08 4.38
CA ASP A 184 -2.23 -20.20 3.16
C ASP A 184 -3.06 -20.07 1.88
N ASP A 185 -4.28 -20.59 1.84
CA ASP A 185 -5.16 -20.52 0.66
C ASP A 185 -5.56 -19.07 0.39
N SER A 186 -5.99 -18.33 1.42
CA SER A 186 -6.32 -16.90 1.32
C SER A 186 -5.10 -16.06 0.88
N ILE A 187 -3.91 -16.40 1.37
CA ILE A 187 -2.66 -15.73 0.95
C ILE A 187 -2.40 -15.97 -0.53
N TRP A 188 -2.53 -17.21 -1.02
CA TRP A 188 -2.36 -17.55 -2.43
C TRP A 188 -3.33 -16.78 -3.33
N ASP A 189 -4.60 -16.73 -2.96
CA ASP A 189 -5.64 -16.01 -3.71
C ASP A 189 -5.30 -14.53 -3.84
N ILE A 190 -4.86 -13.91 -2.74
CA ILE A 190 -4.43 -12.50 -2.74
C ILE A 190 -3.21 -12.30 -3.65
N PHE A 191 -2.19 -13.15 -3.59
CA PHE A 191 -1.01 -13.00 -4.45
C PHE A 191 -1.32 -13.23 -5.92
N HIS A 192 -2.21 -14.16 -6.25
CA HIS A 192 -2.71 -14.35 -7.62
C HIS A 192 -3.43 -13.09 -8.10
N LEU A 193 -4.34 -12.56 -7.30
CA LEU A 193 -5.07 -11.32 -7.60
C LEU A 193 -4.11 -10.14 -7.82
N LEU A 194 -3.14 -9.93 -6.93
CA LEU A 194 -2.14 -8.86 -7.07
C LEU A 194 -1.28 -9.04 -8.33
N THR A 195 -0.97 -10.28 -8.73
CA THR A 195 -0.25 -10.55 -9.97
C THR A 195 -1.07 -10.15 -11.19
N GLU A 196 -2.37 -10.46 -11.22
CA GLU A 196 -3.27 -10.06 -12.30
C GLU A 196 -3.44 -8.54 -12.37
N ILE A 197 -3.55 -7.87 -11.23
CA ILE A 197 -3.61 -6.40 -11.14
C ILE A 197 -2.32 -5.79 -11.71
N ASN A 198 -1.16 -6.33 -11.32
CA ASN A 198 0.15 -5.85 -11.79
C ASN A 198 0.34 -6.08 -13.30
N ARG A 199 -0.10 -7.22 -13.84
CA ARG A 199 -0.06 -7.50 -15.29
C ARG A 199 -0.86 -6.49 -16.10
N ARG A 200 -1.88 -5.86 -15.52
CA ARG A 200 -2.67 -4.80 -16.15
C ARG A 200 -2.00 -3.42 -16.08
N GLY A 201 -0.77 -3.35 -15.56
CA GLY A 201 0.07 -2.16 -15.52
C GLY A 201 0.06 -1.39 -14.19
N THR A 202 -0.67 -1.84 -13.17
CA THR A 202 -0.63 -1.23 -11.84
C THR A 202 0.70 -1.57 -11.15
N THR A 203 1.38 -0.56 -10.62
CA THR A 203 2.55 -0.76 -9.77
C THR A 203 2.11 -1.29 -8.41
N VAL A 204 2.74 -2.34 -7.91
CA VAL A 204 2.43 -2.92 -6.60
C VAL A 204 3.66 -2.82 -5.69
N ILE A 205 3.49 -2.20 -4.54
CA ILE A 205 4.53 -2.07 -3.51
C ILE A 205 3.95 -2.68 -2.24
N MET A 206 4.54 -3.76 -1.77
CA MET A 206 3.97 -4.54 -0.67
C MET A 206 5.02 -4.87 0.39
N SER A 207 4.76 -4.51 1.65
CA SER A 207 5.46 -5.11 2.78
C SER A 207 4.80 -6.45 3.14
N THR A 208 5.60 -7.45 3.48
CA THR A 208 5.08 -8.74 3.95
C THR A 208 6.13 -9.53 4.70
N HIS A 209 5.69 -10.36 5.64
CA HIS A 209 6.49 -11.39 6.31
C HIS A 209 6.31 -12.79 5.67
N ALA A 210 5.46 -12.93 4.66
CA ALA A 210 5.18 -14.18 3.97
C ALA A 210 6.35 -14.60 3.04
N SER A 211 7.49 -14.96 3.64
CA SER A 211 8.76 -15.22 2.95
C SER A 211 8.66 -16.29 1.86
N GLN A 212 7.88 -17.35 2.08
CA GLN A 212 7.67 -18.41 1.10
C GLN A 212 7.08 -17.86 -0.22
N TYR A 213 6.10 -16.94 -0.16
CA TYR A 213 5.46 -16.36 -1.35
C TYR A 213 6.39 -15.39 -2.08
N VAL A 214 7.15 -14.56 -1.34
CA VAL A 214 8.20 -13.70 -1.91
C VAL A 214 9.19 -14.55 -2.69
N ASN A 215 9.64 -15.68 -2.11
CA ASN A 215 10.60 -16.60 -2.71
C ASN A 215 10.06 -17.31 -3.96
N ILE A 216 8.76 -17.58 -4.02
CA ILE A 216 8.11 -18.20 -5.19
C ILE A 216 7.90 -17.17 -6.30
N MET A 217 7.40 -15.98 -5.95
CA MET A 217 7.04 -14.95 -6.93
C MET A 217 8.24 -14.33 -7.64
N ARG A 218 9.42 -14.31 -7.01
CA ARG A 218 10.68 -13.78 -7.58
C ARG A 218 10.51 -12.42 -8.23
N ARG A 219 9.94 -11.49 -7.49
CA ARG A 219 9.84 -10.08 -7.88
C ARG A 219 11.03 -9.30 -7.31
N ARG A 220 11.07 -8.00 -7.55
CA ARG A 220 12.07 -7.12 -6.93
C ARG A 220 11.86 -7.10 -5.41
N VAL A 221 12.94 -7.24 -4.65
CA VAL A 221 12.94 -7.23 -3.18
C VAL A 221 13.85 -6.12 -2.71
N VAL A 222 13.30 -5.21 -1.91
CA VAL A 222 14.03 -4.16 -1.21
C VAL A 222 14.06 -4.53 0.27
N THR A 223 15.24 -4.77 0.80
CA THR A 223 15.43 -5.17 2.21
C THR A 223 15.82 -3.96 3.05
N ILE A 224 15.05 -3.71 4.11
CA ILE A 224 15.29 -2.62 5.07
C ILE A 224 15.76 -3.21 6.40
N VAL A 225 16.80 -2.61 6.95
CA VAL A 225 17.31 -2.89 8.30
C VAL A 225 17.63 -1.56 8.97
N ASP A 226 17.12 -1.37 10.19
CA ASP A 226 17.34 -0.16 11.01
C ASP A 226 17.12 1.16 10.26
N GLY A 227 16.09 1.20 9.40
CA GLY A 227 15.71 2.37 8.63
C GLY A 227 16.52 2.61 7.36
N GLN A 228 17.46 1.75 7.00
CA GLN A 228 18.31 1.87 5.81
C GLN A 228 18.02 0.74 4.82
N ILE A 229 18.12 1.02 3.51
CA ILE A 229 18.08 0.00 2.48
C ILE A 229 19.44 -0.70 2.45
N LEU A 230 19.46 -2.00 2.75
CA LEU A 230 20.66 -2.83 2.66
C LEU A 230 20.70 -3.70 1.40
N GLY A 231 19.55 -3.94 0.76
CA GLY A 231 19.48 -4.71 -0.46
C GLY A 231 18.38 -4.20 -1.38
N ASP A 232 18.62 -4.30 -2.69
CA ASP A 232 17.66 -4.00 -3.76
C ASP A 232 17.92 -4.96 -4.92
N VAL A 233 17.24 -6.10 -4.91
CA VAL A 233 17.54 -7.24 -5.77
C VAL A 233 16.39 -7.53 -6.72
N GLN A 234 16.67 -7.47 -8.03
CA GLN A 234 15.71 -7.90 -9.05
C GLN A 234 15.56 -9.43 -9.01
N LYS A 235 14.31 -9.93 -9.04
CA LYS A 235 13.99 -11.36 -8.87
C LYS A 235 14.58 -11.95 -7.58
N GLY A 236 14.57 -11.15 -6.51
CA GLY A 236 15.15 -11.48 -5.21
C GLY A 236 14.37 -12.54 -4.43
N ARG A 237 14.94 -12.91 -3.31
CA ARG A 237 14.31 -13.70 -2.23
C ARG A 237 14.09 -12.82 -1.01
N TYR A 238 13.29 -13.32 -0.10
CA TYR A 238 13.03 -12.62 1.17
C TYR A 238 14.34 -12.40 1.94
N GLY A 239 14.63 -11.13 2.27
CA GLY A 239 15.82 -10.75 3.04
C GLY A 239 17.11 -10.70 2.24
N ASP A 240 17.08 -10.81 0.90
CA ASP A 240 18.27 -10.63 0.08
C ASP A 240 18.87 -9.22 0.30
N VAL A 241 20.18 -9.17 0.50
CA VAL A 241 20.95 -7.93 0.74
C VAL A 241 21.99 -7.64 -0.35
N ILE A 242 22.13 -8.56 -1.32
CA ILE A 242 23.05 -8.42 -2.47
C ILE A 242 22.38 -8.98 -3.74
#